data_c35447b5edead48c483c904fe0d96a84
#
_entry.id   c35447b5edead48c483c904fe0d96a84
#
_cell.length_a   1.000
_cell.length_b   1.000
_cell.length_c   1.000
_cell.angle_alpha   90.00
_cell.angle_beta   90.00
_cell.angle_gamma   90.00
#
_symmetry.space_group_name_H-M   'P 1'
#
loop_
_entity.id
_entity.type
_entity.pdbx_description
1 polymer ?
#
loop_
_entity_poly.entity_id
_entity_poly.type
_entity_poly.pdbx_seq_one_letter_code
_entity_poly.pdbx_strand_id
1 'polypeptide(L)'
;NLFGNQNILKLTSLNGDIFNGHLHATASLNLQHPQPSFSISSSVKDIDLSAFSASFDDVSIGGKLSLDANFQGSGDTIESIAESLDGIGLLSVVSPSYVGINLEQTLCNAAALFGGKPIPKKSWSEDTVLDDLTANLGFNQGRLLISDYQTKLANIDIYGSGDLNLLSQRYKLNTTALATKPNSSANGCSINPMIVKREIPFKCKGTLGDKFKCKPDNNLIQTLLLSPKL
;
A
#
# COMPACT_ATOMS: atom_id res chain seq x y z
N ASN A 1 -18.59 18.48 17.38
CA ASN A 1 -19.24 19.79 17.47
C ASN A 1 -19.05 20.56 16.16
N LEU A 2 -20.13 21.09 15.59
CA LEU A 2 -20.13 21.86 14.35
C LEU A 2 -20.45 23.32 14.65
N PHE A 3 -19.66 24.24 14.13
CA PHE A 3 -19.85 25.70 14.25
C PHE A 3 -19.81 26.36 12.87
N GLY A 4 -20.68 27.35 12.66
CA GLY A 4 -20.72 28.15 11.42
C GLY A 4 -20.63 29.64 11.72
N ASN A 5 -19.76 30.36 11.02
CA ASN A 5 -19.66 31.80 11.06
C ASN A 5 -19.14 32.34 9.71
N GLN A 6 -19.81 33.35 9.15
CA GLN A 6 -19.38 34.06 7.94
C GLN A 6 -18.96 33.14 6.78
N ASN A 7 -19.82 32.18 6.41
CA ASN A 7 -19.60 31.19 5.35
C ASN A 7 -18.42 30.21 5.63
N ILE A 8 -17.96 30.10 6.86
CA ILE A 8 -17.00 29.09 7.28
C ILE A 8 -17.72 28.11 8.22
N LEU A 9 -17.69 26.82 7.88
CA LEU A 9 -18.16 25.74 8.72
C LEU A 9 -16.93 25.04 9.33
N LYS A 10 -16.94 24.85 10.65
CA LYS A 10 -15.86 24.16 11.36
C LYS A 10 -16.42 22.95 12.12
N LEU A 11 -15.89 21.79 11.83
CA LEU A 11 -16.06 20.60 12.61
C LEU A 11 -14.88 20.49 13.58
N THR A 12 -15.08 20.82 14.83
CA THR A 12 -14.01 20.85 15.83
C THR A 12 -13.68 19.48 16.38
N SER A 13 -14.60 18.56 16.29
CA SER A 13 -14.37 17.16 16.70
C SER A 13 -15.46 16.24 16.13
N LEU A 14 -15.03 15.25 15.40
CA LEU A 14 -15.79 14.05 15.05
C LEU A 14 -15.07 12.86 15.67
N ASN A 15 -15.77 12.10 16.51
CA ASN A 15 -15.26 10.85 17.05
C ASN A 15 -16.31 9.78 16.75
N GLY A 16 -15.85 8.61 16.35
CA GLY A 16 -16.72 7.49 16.03
C GLY A 16 -15.95 6.17 15.97
N ASP A 17 -16.70 5.09 16.06
CA ASP A 17 -16.19 3.74 15.90
C ASP A 17 -16.65 3.21 14.54
N ILE A 18 -15.73 2.73 13.74
CA ILE A 18 -16.00 2.14 12.44
C ILE A 18 -15.13 0.89 12.25
N PHE A 19 -15.67 -0.18 11.70
CA PHE A 19 -14.94 -1.42 11.42
C PHE A 19 -14.05 -1.87 12.60
N ASN A 20 -14.60 -1.88 13.80
CA ASN A 20 -13.91 -2.25 15.05
C ASN A 20 -12.72 -1.35 15.44
N GLY A 21 -12.52 -0.24 14.78
CA GLY A 21 -11.49 0.76 15.07
C GLY A 21 -12.09 2.11 15.41
N HIS A 22 -11.23 3.11 15.62
CA HIS A 22 -11.60 4.45 16.06
C HIS A 22 -11.26 5.48 15.00
N LEU A 23 -12.17 6.43 14.78
CA LEU A 23 -11.98 7.60 13.94
C LEU A 23 -12.02 8.87 14.79
N HIS A 24 -11.02 9.71 14.64
CA HIS A 24 -11.05 11.10 15.08
C HIS A 24 -10.78 12.01 13.88
N ALA A 25 -11.58 13.08 13.73
CA ALA A 25 -11.36 14.04 12.67
C ALA A 25 -11.77 15.46 13.08
N THR A 26 -11.08 16.43 12.51
CA THR A 26 -11.46 17.84 12.49
C THR A 26 -11.51 18.33 11.04
N ALA A 27 -12.37 19.28 10.74
CA ALA A 27 -12.48 19.82 9.39
C ALA A 27 -12.86 21.29 9.39
N SER A 28 -12.48 21.98 8.33
CA SER A 28 -12.93 23.33 8.03
C SER A 28 -13.37 23.39 6.57
N LEU A 29 -14.52 23.99 6.32
CA LEU A 29 -15.07 24.24 4.99
C LEU A 29 -15.31 25.73 4.83
N ASN A 30 -14.68 26.34 3.84
CA ASN A 30 -14.81 27.75 3.51
C ASN A 30 -15.66 27.92 2.23
N LEU A 31 -16.79 28.61 2.37
CA LEU A 31 -17.76 28.89 1.31
C LEU A 31 -17.73 30.34 0.82
N GLN A 32 -16.71 31.13 1.18
CA GLN A 32 -16.59 32.52 0.81
C GLN A 32 -16.23 32.77 -0.65
N HIS A 33 -15.63 31.76 -1.30
CA HIS A 33 -15.24 31.80 -2.70
C HIS A 33 -16.22 31.01 -3.58
N PRO A 34 -16.27 31.29 -4.89
CA PRO A 34 -17.10 30.53 -5.83
C PRO A 34 -16.82 29.02 -5.78
N GLN A 35 -15.57 28.64 -5.57
CA GLN A 35 -15.21 27.25 -5.30
C GLN A 35 -15.01 27.05 -3.80
N PRO A 36 -15.78 26.17 -3.16
CA PRO A 36 -15.57 25.80 -1.76
C PRO A 36 -14.16 25.22 -1.54
N SER A 37 -13.53 25.58 -0.43
CA SER A 37 -12.25 24.98 -0.03
C SER A 37 -12.37 24.32 1.33
N PHE A 38 -11.64 23.25 1.53
CA PHE A 38 -11.69 22.49 2.78
C PHE A 38 -10.29 22.13 3.28
N SER A 39 -10.20 21.90 4.57
CA SER A 39 -9.06 21.23 5.20
C SER A 39 -9.58 20.20 6.19
N ILE A 40 -8.92 19.03 6.23
CA ILE A 40 -9.29 17.92 7.10
C ILE A 40 -8.02 17.39 7.76
N SER A 41 -8.09 17.17 9.08
CA SER A 41 -7.11 16.42 9.85
C SER A 41 -7.81 15.20 10.41
N SER A 42 -7.29 14.02 10.11
CA SER A 42 -7.90 12.76 10.53
C SER A 42 -6.89 11.81 11.15
N SER A 43 -7.33 11.10 12.16
CA SER A 43 -6.61 9.99 12.79
C SER A 43 -7.57 8.81 12.85
N VAL A 44 -7.20 7.75 12.16
CA VAL A 44 -7.91 6.48 12.14
C VAL A 44 -7.02 5.45 12.81
N LYS A 45 -7.53 4.68 13.75
CA LYS A 45 -6.76 3.71 14.54
C LYS A 45 -7.44 2.35 14.53
N ASP A 46 -6.64 1.31 14.30
CA ASP A 46 -7.00 -0.10 14.45
C ASP A 46 -8.24 -0.55 13.64
N ILE A 47 -8.48 0.06 12.48
CA ILE A 47 -9.55 -0.39 11.58
C ILE A 47 -9.29 -1.84 11.17
N ASP A 48 -10.26 -2.71 11.42
CA ASP A 48 -10.23 -4.10 10.98
C ASP A 48 -10.46 -4.18 9.46
N LEU A 49 -9.38 -4.48 8.74
CA LEU A 49 -9.44 -4.58 7.28
C LEU A 49 -10.31 -5.74 6.81
N SER A 50 -10.50 -6.80 7.62
CA SER A 50 -11.41 -7.88 7.26
C SER A 50 -12.86 -7.41 7.32
N ALA A 51 -13.22 -6.65 8.35
CA ALA A 51 -14.55 -6.05 8.45
C ALA A 51 -14.81 -4.99 7.36
N PHE A 52 -13.78 -4.21 7.02
CA PHE A 52 -13.84 -3.24 5.91
C PHE A 52 -14.01 -3.95 4.57
N SER A 53 -13.17 -4.95 4.26
CA SER A 53 -13.19 -5.64 2.97
C SER A 53 -14.44 -6.49 2.75
N ALA A 54 -15.08 -6.97 3.83
CA ALA A 54 -16.37 -7.67 3.74
C ALA A 54 -17.51 -6.80 3.14
N SER A 55 -17.31 -5.49 3.05
CA SER A 55 -18.24 -4.58 2.35
C SER A 55 -18.05 -4.55 0.83
N PHE A 56 -17.05 -5.28 0.28
CA PHE A 56 -16.73 -5.34 -1.14
C PHE A 56 -16.62 -6.80 -1.60
N ASP A 57 -17.29 -7.15 -2.67
CA ASP A 57 -17.50 -8.55 -3.08
C ASP A 57 -16.25 -9.32 -3.49
N ASP A 58 -15.17 -8.64 -3.92
CA ASP A 58 -14.02 -9.30 -4.57
C ASP A 58 -12.68 -9.15 -3.85
N VAL A 59 -12.64 -8.50 -2.68
CA VAL A 59 -11.39 -8.21 -1.98
C VAL A 59 -11.41 -8.81 -0.58
N SER A 60 -10.49 -9.72 -0.30
CA SER A 60 -10.31 -10.27 1.05
C SER A 60 -8.93 -9.92 1.58
N ILE A 61 -8.90 -8.85 2.37
CA ILE A 61 -7.70 -8.37 3.06
C ILE A 61 -7.94 -8.38 4.56
N GLY A 62 -6.89 -8.64 5.33
CA GLY A 62 -6.95 -8.59 6.79
C GLY A 62 -5.82 -7.75 7.37
N GLY A 63 -5.86 -7.59 8.67
CA GLY A 63 -4.92 -6.76 9.44
C GLY A 63 -5.61 -5.57 10.09
N LYS A 64 -4.86 -4.79 10.87
CA LYS A 64 -5.34 -3.57 11.52
C LYS A 64 -4.67 -2.35 10.92
N LEU A 65 -5.48 -1.50 10.29
CA LEU A 65 -5.03 -0.28 9.64
C LEU A 65 -5.10 0.91 10.59
N SER A 66 -4.04 1.70 10.63
CA SER A 66 -4.01 3.03 11.21
C SER A 66 -3.52 4.04 10.18
N LEU A 67 -4.14 5.22 10.17
CA LEU A 67 -3.83 6.31 9.24
C LEU A 67 -3.95 7.65 9.95
N ASP A 68 -2.87 8.39 9.98
CA ASP A 68 -2.87 9.80 10.35
C ASP A 68 -2.66 10.63 9.09
N ALA A 69 -3.60 11.52 8.75
CA ALA A 69 -3.55 12.30 7.52
C ALA A 69 -4.06 13.71 7.70
N ASN A 70 -3.40 14.64 7.02
CA ASN A 70 -3.82 16.04 6.89
C ASN A 70 -3.88 16.37 5.41
N PHE A 71 -5.03 16.83 4.95
CA PHE A 71 -5.22 17.19 3.56
C PHE A 71 -6.16 18.39 3.40
N GLN A 72 -5.99 19.07 2.30
CA GLN A 72 -6.78 20.22 1.89
C GLN A 72 -7.12 20.12 0.42
N GLY A 73 -8.12 20.85 0.00
CA GLY A 73 -8.53 20.90 -1.39
C GLY A 73 -9.62 21.93 -1.62
N SER A 74 -10.04 22.04 -2.86
CA SER A 74 -11.14 22.91 -3.27
C SER A 74 -11.89 22.31 -4.45
N GLY A 75 -13.15 22.60 -4.58
CA GLY A 75 -13.96 22.12 -5.69
C GLY A 75 -15.42 21.97 -5.30
N ASP A 76 -16.26 21.82 -6.31
CA ASP A 76 -17.70 21.59 -6.23
C ASP A 76 -18.12 20.27 -6.88
N THR A 77 -17.17 19.57 -7.52
CA THR A 77 -17.35 18.22 -8.07
C THR A 77 -16.31 17.27 -7.52
N ILE A 78 -16.56 15.96 -7.62
CA ILE A 78 -15.61 14.92 -7.19
C ILE A 78 -14.29 15.06 -7.95
N GLU A 79 -14.36 15.37 -9.24
CA GLU A 79 -13.20 15.55 -10.11
C GLU A 79 -12.36 16.74 -9.66
N SER A 80 -12.96 17.92 -9.47
CA SER A 80 -12.25 19.13 -9.02
C SER A 80 -11.66 18.96 -7.62
N ILE A 81 -12.39 18.31 -6.71
CA ILE A 81 -11.88 17.96 -5.38
C ILE A 81 -10.67 17.03 -5.49
N ALA A 82 -10.77 15.95 -6.27
CA ALA A 82 -9.67 15.01 -6.43
C ALA A 82 -8.42 15.68 -7.03
N GLU A 83 -8.60 16.53 -8.06
CA GLU A 83 -7.51 17.24 -8.73
C GLU A 83 -6.84 18.30 -7.84
N SER A 84 -7.60 18.93 -6.95
CA SER A 84 -7.07 19.94 -6.02
C SER A 84 -6.52 19.37 -4.73
N LEU A 85 -6.75 18.07 -4.46
CA LEU A 85 -6.36 17.45 -3.20
C LEU A 85 -4.84 17.52 -3.02
N ASP A 86 -4.42 18.10 -1.91
CA ASP A 86 -3.05 18.21 -1.45
C ASP A 86 -2.95 17.81 0.01
N GLY A 87 -1.89 17.11 0.39
CA GLY A 87 -1.73 16.69 1.78
C GLY A 87 -0.71 15.58 1.97
N ILE A 88 -0.59 15.18 3.22
CA ILE A 88 0.32 14.12 3.66
C ILE A 88 -0.37 13.18 4.62
N GLY A 89 0.13 11.95 4.70
CA GLY A 89 -0.34 10.96 5.67
C GLY A 89 0.72 9.95 6.03
N LEU A 90 0.52 9.29 7.15
CA LEU A 90 1.30 8.14 7.60
C LEU A 90 0.37 6.95 7.74
N LEU A 91 0.63 5.91 6.97
CA LEU A 91 -0.10 4.65 6.99
C LEU A 91 0.67 3.59 7.76
N SER A 92 -0.01 2.83 8.59
CA SER A 92 0.50 1.59 9.14
C SER A 92 -0.58 0.50 9.10
N VAL A 93 -0.17 -0.74 8.83
CA VAL A 93 -1.05 -1.91 8.90
C VAL A 93 -0.32 -2.98 9.70
N VAL A 94 -0.91 -3.40 10.81
CA VAL A 94 -0.38 -4.49 11.64
C VAL A 94 -0.85 -5.82 11.04
N SER A 95 0.11 -6.71 10.80
CA SER A 95 -0.11 -8.07 10.26
C SER A 95 -1.03 -8.10 9.03
N PRO A 96 -0.73 -7.33 7.97
CA PRO A 96 -1.56 -7.33 6.78
C PRO A 96 -1.60 -8.74 6.16
N SER A 97 -2.79 -9.16 5.76
CA SER A 97 -2.99 -10.44 5.09
C SER A 97 -3.79 -10.26 3.80
N TYR A 98 -3.50 -11.13 2.84
CA TYR A 98 -4.21 -11.19 1.58
C TYR A 98 -4.66 -12.62 1.32
N VAL A 99 -5.97 -12.84 1.18
CA VAL A 99 -6.57 -14.15 0.95
C VAL A 99 -6.59 -14.48 -0.55
N GLY A 100 -6.26 -15.72 -0.89
CA GLY A 100 -6.30 -16.22 -2.27
C GLY A 100 -5.06 -15.92 -3.12
N ILE A 101 -4.01 -15.31 -2.54
CA ILE A 101 -2.71 -15.14 -3.21
C ILE A 101 -1.58 -15.48 -2.24
N ASN A 102 -0.70 -16.40 -2.65
CA ASN A 102 0.53 -16.69 -1.93
C ASN A 102 1.72 -15.98 -2.58
N LEU A 103 2.13 -14.85 -1.99
CA LEU A 103 3.28 -14.08 -2.47
C LEU A 103 4.60 -14.84 -2.30
N GLU A 104 4.75 -15.63 -1.23
CA GLU A 104 5.95 -16.44 -1.02
C GLU A 104 6.10 -17.47 -2.15
N GLN A 105 5.03 -18.14 -2.52
CA GLN A 105 5.02 -19.08 -3.65
C GLN A 105 5.40 -18.37 -4.96
N THR A 106 4.85 -17.17 -5.19
CA THR A 106 5.15 -16.37 -6.39
C THR A 106 6.62 -15.99 -6.45
N LEU A 107 7.19 -15.54 -5.33
CA LEU A 107 8.61 -15.20 -5.22
C LEU A 107 9.50 -16.44 -5.35
N CYS A 108 9.11 -17.56 -4.77
CA CYS A 108 9.83 -18.82 -4.88
C CYS A 108 9.84 -19.36 -6.33
N ASN A 109 8.72 -19.27 -7.02
CA ASN A 109 8.64 -19.66 -8.44
C ASN A 109 9.54 -18.77 -9.29
N ALA A 110 9.52 -17.45 -9.05
CA ALA A 110 10.42 -16.52 -9.73
C ALA A 110 11.89 -16.85 -9.43
N ALA A 111 12.25 -17.07 -8.18
CA ALA A 111 13.61 -17.41 -7.78
C ALA A 111 14.11 -18.73 -8.40
N ALA A 112 13.25 -19.74 -8.52
CA ALA A 112 13.56 -21.00 -9.18
C ALA A 112 13.83 -20.80 -10.67
N LEU A 113 12.99 -20.03 -11.36
CA LEU A 113 13.16 -19.71 -12.79
C LEU A 113 14.48 -18.97 -13.04
N PHE A 114 14.81 -17.96 -12.23
CA PHE A 114 16.09 -17.24 -12.34
C PHE A 114 17.32 -18.10 -12.01
N GLY A 115 17.14 -19.06 -11.10
CA GLY A 115 18.21 -19.98 -10.72
C GLY A 115 18.37 -21.21 -11.63
N GLY A 116 17.55 -21.34 -12.67
CA GLY A 116 17.52 -22.55 -13.53
C GLY A 116 17.16 -23.82 -12.75
N LYS A 117 16.43 -23.69 -11.63
CA LYS A 117 16.02 -24.80 -10.78
C LYS A 117 14.55 -25.16 -11.03
N PRO A 118 14.16 -26.42 -10.81
CA PRO A 118 12.76 -26.81 -10.90
C PRO A 118 11.93 -26.06 -9.85
N ILE A 119 10.71 -25.70 -10.22
CA ILE A 119 9.75 -25.07 -9.30
C ILE A 119 9.46 -26.05 -8.15
N PRO A 120 9.54 -25.60 -6.89
CA PRO A 120 9.30 -26.48 -5.75
C PRO A 120 7.89 -27.04 -5.76
N LYS A 121 7.76 -28.38 -5.77
CA LYS A 121 6.49 -29.07 -5.57
C LYS A 121 6.19 -29.12 -4.08
N LYS A 122 5.48 -28.12 -3.57
CA LYS A 122 5.11 -27.98 -2.16
C LYS A 122 3.65 -27.56 -2.07
N SER A 123 2.96 -28.00 -1.02
CA SER A 123 1.68 -27.44 -0.63
C SER A 123 1.92 -26.07 0.00
N TRP A 124 1.38 -25.03 -0.61
CA TRP A 124 1.45 -23.66 -0.13
C TRP A 124 0.14 -23.28 0.55
N SER A 125 0.20 -22.40 1.54
CA SER A 125 -1.00 -21.73 2.01
C SER A 125 -1.66 -20.95 0.85
N GLU A 126 -2.96 -20.82 0.86
CA GLU A 126 -3.65 -19.95 -0.12
C GLU A 126 -3.46 -18.48 0.19
N ASP A 127 -3.09 -18.16 1.42
CA ASP A 127 -3.02 -16.79 1.92
C ASP A 127 -1.58 -16.32 2.14
N THR A 128 -1.39 -15.04 2.02
CA THR A 128 -0.17 -14.34 2.42
C THR A 128 -0.41 -13.58 3.70
N VAL A 129 0.46 -13.75 4.69
CA VAL A 129 0.54 -12.89 5.88
C VAL A 129 1.89 -12.19 5.82
N LEU A 130 1.87 -10.86 5.89
CA LEU A 130 3.07 -10.04 5.95
C LEU A 130 3.31 -9.56 7.38
N ASP A 131 4.54 -9.18 7.68
CA ASP A 131 4.84 -8.38 8.86
C ASP A 131 4.24 -6.98 8.71
N ASP A 132 4.33 -6.17 9.75
CA ASP A 132 3.75 -4.83 9.73
C ASP A 132 4.20 -4.03 8.50
N LEU A 133 3.22 -3.35 7.89
CA LEU A 133 3.44 -2.48 6.73
C LEU A 133 3.36 -1.03 7.17
N THR A 134 4.32 -0.23 6.75
CA THR A 134 4.28 1.24 6.91
C THR A 134 4.48 1.91 5.57
N ALA A 135 3.90 3.11 5.41
CA ALA A 135 4.10 3.92 4.22
C ALA A 135 3.86 5.41 4.51
N ASN A 136 4.65 6.27 3.87
CA ASN A 136 4.36 7.69 3.78
C ASN A 136 3.45 7.96 2.57
N LEU A 137 2.43 8.77 2.79
CA LEU A 137 1.45 9.13 1.77
C LEU A 137 1.54 10.62 1.46
N GLY A 138 1.44 10.96 0.18
CA GLY A 138 1.30 12.32 -0.30
C GLY A 138 0.11 12.42 -1.24
N PHE A 139 -0.69 13.46 -1.11
CA PHE A 139 -1.78 13.76 -2.05
C PHE A 139 -1.37 14.95 -2.88
N ASN A 140 -1.41 14.83 -4.19
CA ASN A 140 -1.05 15.92 -5.09
C ASN A 140 -1.71 15.74 -6.46
N GLN A 141 -2.45 16.73 -6.91
CA GLN A 141 -3.02 16.81 -8.28
C GLN A 141 -3.71 15.51 -8.75
N GLY A 142 -4.66 15.01 -7.97
CA GLY A 142 -5.42 13.81 -8.31
C GLY A 142 -4.66 12.50 -8.13
N ARG A 143 -3.49 12.54 -7.50
CA ARG A 143 -2.65 11.36 -7.23
C ARG A 143 -2.41 11.17 -5.74
N LEU A 144 -2.50 9.93 -5.32
CA LEU A 144 -1.95 9.47 -4.05
C LEU A 144 -0.54 8.93 -4.33
N LEU A 145 0.46 9.62 -3.81
CA LEU A 145 1.86 9.20 -3.85
C LEU A 145 2.11 8.31 -2.63
N ILE A 146 2.72 7.18 -2.84
CA ILE A 146 3.11 6.23 -1.80
C ILE A 146 4.63 6.18 -1.80
N SER A 147 5.24 6.67 -0.74
CA SER A 147 6.70 6.65 -0.60
C SER A 147 7.11 5.82 0.60
N ASP A 148 8.32 5.28 0.51
CA ASP A 148 8.98 4.55 1.59
C ASP A 148 8.11 3.46 2.24
N TYR A 149 7.24 2.79 1.44
CA TYR A 149 6.52 1.67 2.01
C TYR A 149 7.48 0.51 2.27
N GLN A 150 7.29 -0.13 3.40
CA GLN A 150 8.07 -1.27 3.81
C GLN A 150 7.24 -2.30 4.58
N THR A 151 7.56 -3.56 4.34
CA THR A 151 7.01 -4.71 5.03
C THR A 151 7.96 -5.90 4.88
N LYS A 152 7.64 -7.03 5.49
CA LYS A 152 8.40 -8.27 5.34
C LYS A 152 7.50 -9.45 5.05
N LEU A 153 8.02 -10.37 4.30
CA LEU A 153 7.46 -11.70 4.13
C LEU A 153 8.51 -12.71 4.63
N ALA A 154 8.42 -13.04 5.91
CA ALA A 154 9.39 -13.88 6.62
C ALA A 154 10.86 -13.39 6.46
N ASN A 155 11.69 -14.05 5.65
CA ASN A 155 13.08 -13.67 5.41
C ASN A 155 13.27 -12.75 4.18
N ILE A 156 12.20 -12.16 3.68
CA ILE A 156 12.23 -11.29 2.50
C ILE A 156 11.74 -9.90 2.92
N ASP A 157 12.63 -8.92 2.87
CA ASP A 157 12.26 -7.52 3.03
C ASP A 157 11.63 -7.03 1.72
N ILE A 158 10.52 -6.29 1.81
CA ILE A 158 9.76 -5.74 0.68
C ILE A 158 9.59 -4.25 0.93
N TYR A 159 10.05 -3.43 0.01
CA TYR A 159 9.97 -1.98 0.12
C TYR A 159 9.88 -1.31 -1.25
N GLY A 160 9.50 -0.07 -1.27
CA GLY A 160 9.40 0.65 -2.52
C GLY A 160 8.58 1.94 -2.46
N SER A 161 8.14 2.35 -3.63
CA SER A 161 7.32 3.55 -3.82
C SER A 161 6.37 3.38 -4.99
N GLY A 162 5.42 4.29 -5.11
CA GLY A 162 4.52 4.28 -6.24
C GLY A 162 3.49 5.38 -6.21
N ASP A 163 2.51 5.27 -7.08
CA ASP A 163 1.39 6.19 -7.15
C ASP A 163 0.09 5.50 -7.54
N LEU A 164 -1.00 6.09 -7.11
CA LEU A 164 -2.37 5.75 -7.48
C LEU A 164 -3.07 7.02 -8.00
N ASN A 165 -3.59 6.97 -9.22
CA ASN A 165 -4.47 8.02 -9.71
C ASN A 165 -5.86 7.84 -9.11
N LEU A 166 -6.35 8.87 -8.40
CA LEU A 166 -7.59 8.81 -7.62
C LEU A 166 -8.85 8.66 -8.49
N LEU A 167 -8.85 9.27 -9.67
CA LEU A 167 -10.02 9.23 -10.57
C LEU A 167 -10.07 7.93 -11.38
N SER A 168 -8.95 7.57 -12.02
CA SER A 168 -8.90 6.36 -12.86
C SER A 168 -8.63 5.08 -12.06
N GLN A 169 -8.33 5.18 -10.77
CA GLN A 169 -7.98 4.09 -9.87
C GLN A 169 -6.80 3.22 -10.35
N ARG A 170 -5.99 3.77 -11.26
CA ARG A 170 -4.81 3.08 -11.80
C ARG A 170 -3.60 3.33 -10.90
N TYR A 171 -2.92 2.24 -10.55
CA TYR A 171 -1.72 2.28 -9.73
C TYR A 171 -0.47 1.84 -10.49
N LYS A 172 0.68 2.35 -10.03
CA LYS A 172 2.01 1.90 -10.41
C LYS A 172 2.87 1.85 -9.17
N LEU A 173 3.49 0.68 -8.91
CA LEU A 173 4.41 0.52 -7.79
C LEU A 173 5.75 0.02 -8.33
N ASN A 174 6.82 0.59 -7.81
CA ASN A 174 8.18 0.09 -7.94
C ASN A 174 8.53 -0.58 -6.61
N THR A 175 8.59 -1.88 -6.62
CA THR A 175 8.79 -2.72 -5.44
C THR A 175 10.16 -3.36 -5.51
N THR A 176 10.86 -3.44 -4.40
CA THR A 176 12.10 -4.20 -4.26
C THR A 176 11.88 -5.32 -3.26
N ALA A 177 12.31 -6.52 -3.61
CA ALA A 177 12.38 -7.65 -2.70
C ALA A 177 13.84 -7.98 -2.42
N LEU A 178 14.19 -8.15 -1.14
CA LEU A 178 15.53 -8.47 -0.66
C LEU A 178 15.48 -9.72 0.22
N ALA A 179 15.95 -10.85 -0.28
CA ALA A 179 16.11 -12.03 0.53
C ALA A 179 17.28 -11.88 1.51
N THR A 180 17.01 -11.92 2.80
CA THR A 180 18.01 -11.76 3.86
C THR A 180 18.71 -13.06 4.24
N LYS A 181 18.09 -14.20 3.94
CA LYS A 181 18.59 -15.55 4.21
C LYS A 181 18.44 -16.46 2.98
N PRO A 182 19.15 -17.60 2.93
CA PRO A 182 19.07 -18.52 1.80
C PRO A 182 17.75 -19.30 1.69
N ASN A 183 16.82 -19.12 2.62
CA ASN A 183 15.46 -19.69 2.56
C ASN A 183 14.44 -18.57 2.71
N SER A 184 13.34 -18.62 1.97
CA SER A 184 12.27 -17.61 2.02
C SER A 184 11.60 -17.55 3.40
N SER A 185 11.41 -18.72 4.05
CA SER A 185 10.91 -18.86 5.42
C SER A 185 11.49 -20.13 6.06
N ALA A 186 11.13 -20.45 7.30
CA ALA A 186 11.56 -21.68 7.99
C ALA A 186 11.21 -22.94 7.19
N ASN A 187 10.03 -22.95 6.54
CA ASN A 187 9.54 -24.02 5.68
C ASN A 187 9.44 -23.58 4.22
N GLY A 188 10.13 -22.54 3.83
CA GLY A 188 10.06 -21.92 2.51
C GLY A 188 10.93 -22.61 1.46
N CYS A 189 11.09 -21.93 0.33
CA CYS A 189 11.97 -22.39 -0.73
C CYS A 189 13.42 -21.99 -0.47
N SER A 190 14.33 -22.79 -1.01
CA SER A 190 15.74 -22.39 -1.09
C SER A 190 15.91 -21.29 -2.13
N ILE A 191 16.53 -20.20 -1.72
CA ILE A 191 16.87 -19.06 -2.57
C ILE A 191 18.28 -19.25 -3.10
N ASN A 192 18.50 -18.96 -4.38
CA ASN A 192 19.83 -19.04 -4.96
C ASN A 192 20.80 -18.14 -4.17
N PRO A 193 21.93 -18.65 -3.67
CA PRO A 193 22.92 -17.85 -2.94
C PRO A 193 23.38 -16.59 -3.68
N MET A 194 23.36 -16.60 -5.02
CA MET A 194 23.73 -15.43 -5.83
C MET A 194 22.79 -14.26 -5.70
N ILE A 195 21.52 -14.49 -5.31
CA ILE A 195 20.50 -13.43 -5.17
C ILE A 195 20.21 -13.09 -3.69
N VAL A 196 20.73 -13.87 -2.74
CA VAL A 196 20.65 -13.54 -1.31
C VAL A 196 21.43 -12.26 -1.06
N LYS A 197 20.82 -11.32 -0.33
CA LYS A 197 21.34 -9.96 -0.07
C LYS A 197 21.53 -9.14 -1.36
N ARG A 198 20.77 -9.44 -2.41
CA ARG A 198 20.64 -8.61 -3.60
C ARG A 198 19.20 -8.13 -3.75
N GLU A 199 19.06 -6.89 -4.09
CA GLU A 199 17.78 -6.26 -4.38
C GLU A 199 17.22 -6.75 -5.71
N ILE A 200 16.00 -7.28 -5.69
CA ILE A 200 15.30 -7.73 -6.90
C ILE A 200 14.15 -6.76 -7.15
N PRO A 201 14.25 -5.93 -8.19
CA PRO A 201 13.22 -4.97 -8.51
C PRO A 201 12.04 -5.60 -9.26
N PHE A 202 10.84 -5.16 -8.89
CA PHE A 202 9.57 -5.51 -9.52
C PHE A 202 8.82 -4.25 -9.90
N LYS A 203 8.10 -4.30 -11.01
CA LYS A 203 7.12 -3.28 -11.41
C LYS A 203 5.72 -3.87 -11.31
N CYS A 204 4.89 -3.26 -10.49
CA CYS A 204 3.50 -3.63 -10.32
C CYS A 204 2.61 -2.53 -10.90
N LYS A 205 1.60 -2.90 -11.66
CA LYS A 205 0.64 -1.96 -12.24
C LYS A 205 -0.71 -2.61 -12.48
N GLY A 206 -1.76 -1.84 -12.35
CA GLY A 206 -3.13 -2.31 -12.54
C GLY A 206 -4.14 -1.23 -12.22
N THR A 207 -5.37 -1.66 -12.03
CA THR A 207 -6.49 -0.85 -11.52
C THR A 207 -6.90 -1.45 -10.18
N LEU A 208 -7.39 -0.64 -9.26
CA LEU A 208 -7.94 -1.13 -7.99
C LEU A 208 -9.15 -2.04 -8.30
N GLY A 209 -9.26 -3.16 -7.58
CA GLY A 209 -10.26 -4.20 -7.84
C GLY A 209 -9.82 -5.28 -8.83
N ASP A 210 -8.81 -5.02 -9.68
CA ASP A 210 -8.22 -6.07 -10.52
C ASP A 210 -7.26 -6.96 -9.72
N LYS A 211 -7.00 -8.17 -10.26
CA LYS A 211 -5.94 -9.03 -9.71
C LYS A 211 -4.59 -8.30 -9.74
N PHE A 212 -3.92 -8.29 -8.59
CA PHE A 212 -2.61 -7.68 -8.42
C PHE A 212 -1.57 -8.30 -9.37
N LYS A 213 -0.88 -7.48 -10.16
CA LYS A 213 0.08 -7.94 -11.17
C LYS A 213 1.43 -7.26 -10.99
N CYS A 214 2.43 -8.04 -10.62
CA CYS A 214 3.82 -7.62 -10.57
C CYS A 214 4.67 -8.43 -11.55
N LYS A 215 5.64 -7.77 -12.16
CA LYS A 215 6.64 -8.41 -13.01
C LYS A 215 8.04 -7.99 -12.57
N PRO A 216 9.01 -8.93 -12.55
CA PRO A 216 10.40 -8.55 -12.35
C PRO A 216 10.86 -7.53 -13.41
N ASP A 217 11.69 -6.57 -13.01
CA ASP A 217 12.33 -5.66 -13.94
C ASP A 217 13.58 -6.33 -14.52
N ASN A 218 13.40 -7.03 -15.64
CA ASN A 218 14.47 -7.84 -16.25
C ASN A 218 15.70 -7.03 -16.64
N ASN A 219 15.56 -5.75 -16.99
CA ASN A 219 16.70 -4.91 -17.37
C ASN A 219 17.61 -4.64 -16.16
N LEU A 220 17.02 -4.34 -15.01
CA LEU A 220 17.77 -4.15 -13.77
C LEU A 220 18.34 -5.46 -13.22
N ILE A 221 17.61 -6.56 -13.34
CA ILE A 221 18.09 -7.88 -12.90
C ILE A 221 19.32 -8.32 -13.68
N GLN A 222 19.35 -8.15 -15.00
CA GLN A 222 20.53 -8.47 -15.81
C GLN A 222 21.74 -7.64 -15.37
N THR A 223 21.54 -6.35 -15.11
CA THR A 223 22.62 -5.47 -14.62
C THR A 223 23.13 -5.93 -13.25
N LEU A 224 22.25 -6.33 -12.34
CA LEU A 224 22.62 -6.79 -11.00
C LEU A 224 23.34 -8.15 -11.01
N LEU A 225 22.99 -9.03 -11.95
CA LEU A 225 23.65 -10.33 -12.09
C LEU A 225 25.02 -10.23 -12.74
N LEU A 226 25.23 -9.21 -13.58
CA LEU A 226 26.50 -8.98 -14.26
C LEU A 226 27.49 -8.12 -13.42
N SER A 227 27.02 -7.47 -12.37
CA SER A 227 27.87 -6.69 -11.47
C SER A 227 28.61 -7.62 -10.52
N PRO A 228 29.96 -7.63 -10.49
CA PRO A 228 30.69 -8.42 -9.51
C PRO A 228 30.35 -7.94 -8.10
N LYS A 229 30.34 -8.88 -7.14
CA LYS A 229 30.25 -8.53 -5.71
C LYS A 229 31.47 -7.66 -5.37
N LEU A 230 31.24 -6.40 -4.98
CA LEU A 230 32.23 -5.62 -4.24
C LEU A 230 32.40 -6.19 -2.83
#